data_038a13792b5fb347a6443aeebd0dae4e
#
_entry.id   038a13792b5fb347a6443aeebd0dae4e
#
_cell.length_a   1.000
_cell.length_b   1.000
_cell.length_c   1.000
_cell.angle_alpha   90.00
_cell.angle_beta   90.00
_cell.angle_gamma   90.00
#
_symmetry.space_group_name_H-M   'P 1'
#
loop_
_entity.id
_entity.type
_entity.pdbx_description
1 polymer ?
#
loop_
_entity_poly.entity_id
_entity_poly.type
_entity_poly.pdbx_seq_one_letter_code
_entity_poly.pdbx_strand_id
1 'polypeptide(L)'
;SYLNGDQYIGTWKDGQNSGQGTYSYVSGDKYLGEWKDNNKHGQGTFTYSNDNQYIGEYKEDKEHGKGTFTYSNGDQYIGEWENGKYNGQGAFTYSNGDQYLGELKDGKYNGYGTYSYLNGDKYEGEWENGQNHGQGTYSYASGNQYVGQWKYNNKHRQGTFTYTNGNQYLGQIKDGKYNGQGTFTYSNGDQYIGEWKDGQNHG
;
A
#
# COMPACT_ATOMS: atom_id res chain seq x y z
N SER A 1 -13.60 -4.05 -37.97
CA SER A 1 -12.74 -5.10 -37.39
C SER A 1 -11.34 -4.98 -37.95
N TYR A 2 -10.34 -5.26 -37.15
CA TYR A 2 -8.95 -5.32 -37.54
C TYR A 2 -8.56 -6.70 -38.05
N LEU A 3 -7.43 -6.82 -38.75
CA LEU A 3 -6.95 -8.08 -39.31
C LEU A 3 -6.63 -9.16 -38.25
N ASN A 4 -6.30 -8.73 -37.02
CA ASN A 4 -6.03 -9.62 -35.89
C ASN A 4 -7.30 -10.12 -35.17
N GLY A 5 -8.49 -9.70 -35.62
CA GLY A 5 -9.79 -10.06 -35.02
C GLY A 5 -10.32 -9.08 -33.99
N ASP A 6 -9.54 -8.08 -33.60
CA ASP A 6 -10.01 -7.03 -32.70
C ASP A 6 -11.11 -6.18 -33.35
N GLN A 7 -11.93 -5.54 -32.53
CA GLN A 7 -13.03 -4.69 -33.00
C GLN A 7 -13.00 -3.34 -32.29
N TYR A 8 -13.21 -2.26 -33.04
CA TYR A 8 -13.46 -0.94 -32.50
C TYR A 8 -14.82 -0.41 -32.98
N ILE A 9 -15.59 0.08 -32.03
CA ILE A 9 -16.88 0.77 -32.27
C ILE A 9 -16.80 2.11 -31.57
N GLY A 10 -16.78 3.20 -32.35
CA GLY A 10 -16.63 4.54 -31.80
C GLY A 10 -16.39 5.59 -32.86
N THR A 11 -15.95 6.75 -32.41
CA THR A 11 -15.65 7.88 -33.29
C THR A 11 -14.30 7.70 -33.96
N TRP A 12 -14.24 8.07 -35.26
CA TRP A 12 -13.02 8.09 -36.06
C TRP A 12 -12.72 9.50 -36.51
N LYS A 13 -11.48 9.91 -36.45
CA LYS A 13 -10.99 11.18 -37.03
C LYS A 13 -9.68 10.90 -37.77
N ASP A 14 -9.63 11.32 -39.02
CA ASP A 14 -8.45 11.16 -39.90
C ASP A 14 -7.91 9.71 -39.95
N GLY A 15 -8.84 8.72 -39.93
CA GLY A 15 -8.50 7.29 -39.92
C GLY A 15 -8.00 6.74 -38.55
N GLN A 16 -8.07 7.54 -37.50
CA GLN A 16 -7.66 7.17 -36.16
C GLN A 16 -8.83 7.09 -35.18
N ASN A 17 -8.76 6.21 -34.20
CA ASN A 17 -9.71 6.17 -33.07
C ASN A 17 -9.62 7.51 -32.33
N SER A 18 -10.78 8.15 -32.10
CA SER A 18 -10.87 9.47 -31.49
C SER A 18 -12.20 9.61 -30.73
N GLY A 19 -12.25 10.45 -29.69
CA GLY A 19 -13.46 10.62 -28.88
C GLY A 19 -13.88 9.35 -28.15
N GLN A 20 -15.18 9.13 -27.99
CA GLN A 20 -15.68 7.96 -27.27
C GLN A 20 -15.69 6.71 -28.15
N GLY A 21 -15.27 5.58 -27.57
CA GLY A 21 -15.28 4.31 -28.29
C GLY A 21 -15.06 3.10 -27.40
N THR A 22 -15.48 1.96 -27.95
CA THR A 22 -15.26 0.63 -27.34
C THR A 22 -14.29 -0.16 -28.20
N TYR A 23 -13.23 -0.68 -27.60
CA TYR A 23 -12.30 -1.61 -28.22
C TYR A 23 -12.44 -2.98 -27.57
N SER A 24 -12.69 -3.99 -28.36
CA SER A 24 -12.78 -5.39 -27.91
C SER A 24 -11.60 -6.14 -28.51
N TYR A 25 -10.76 -6.66 -27.64
CA TYR A 25 -9.59 -7.46 -28.00
C TYR A 25 -9.98 -8.93 -28.20
N VAL A 26 -9.32 -9.60 -29.10
CA VAL A 26 -9.51 -11.04 -29.33
C VAL A 26 -9.15 -11.87 -28.08
N SER A 27 -8.31 -11.33 -27.19
CA SER A 27 -7.98 -11.90 -25.88
C SER A 27 -9.17 -12.01 -24.93
N GLY A 28 -10.27 -11.29 -25.22
CA GLY A 28 -11.41 -11.10 -24.32
C GLY A 28 -11.35 -9.82 -23.49
N ASP A 29 -10.24 -9.09 -23.52
CA ASP A 29 -10.14 -7.78 -22.86
C ASP A 29 -11.04 -6.78 -23.55
N LYS A 30 -11.46 -5.73 -22.82
CA LYS A 30 -12.32 -4.67 -23.37
C LYS A 30 -11.97 -3.32 -22.80
N TYR A 31 -11.85 -2.32 -23.63
CA TYR A 31 -11.76 -0.92 -23.24
C TYR A 31 -12.99 -0.15 -23.69
N LEU A 32 -13.56 0.63 -22.80
CA LEU A 32 -14.63 1.60 -23.06
C LEU A 32 -14.17 2.96 -22.53
N GLY A 33 -14.03 3.96 -23.39
CA GLY A 33 -13.57 5.27 -22.94
C GLY A 33 -13.19 6.21 -24.04
N GLU A 34 -12.41 7.21 -23.66
CA GLU A 34 -11.91 8.24 -24.56
C GLU A 34 -10.66 7.77 -25.34
N TRP A 35 -10.57 8.22 -26.57
CA TRP A 35 -9.49 7.91 -27.50
C TRP A 35 -8.92 9.20 -28.09
N LYS A 36 -7.62 9.24 -28.27
CA LYS A 36 -6.91 10.30 -28.97
C LYS A 36 -5.78 9.69 -29.77
N ASP A 37 -5.81 9.94 -31.10
CA ASP A 37 -4.76 9.50 -32.04
C ASP A 37 -4.41 8.00 -31.87
N ASN A 38 -5.46 7.14 -31.85
CA ASN A 38 -5.43 5.69 -31.61
C ASN A 38 -5.02 5.24 -30.19
N ASN A 39 -4.71 6.17 -29.26
CA ASN A 39 -4.34 5.83 -27.88
C ASN A 39 -5.53 6.00 -26.93
N LYS A 40 -5.63 5.14 -25.93
CA LYS A 40 -6.51 5.37 -24.77
C LYS A 40 -6.12 6.69 -24.11
N HIS A 41 -7.11 7.54 -23.85
CA HIS A 41 -6.91 8.88 -23.30
C HIS A 41 -8.10 9.27 -22.42
N GLY A 42 -7.92 10.27 -21.53
CA GLY A 42 -9.02 10.76 -20.70
C GLY A 42 -9.64 9.67 -19.83
N GLN A 43 -10.95 9.71 -19.64
CA GLN A 43 -11.66 8.73 -18.79
C GLN A 43 -11.96 7.44 -19.55
N GLY A 44 -11.73 6.31 -18.86
CA GLY A 44 -12.04 5.01 -19.45
C GLY A 44 -12.15 3.87 -18.44
N THR A 45 -12.76 2.79 -18.91
CA THR A 45 -12.86 1.51 -18.20
C THR A 45 -12.17 0.44 -19.03
N PHE A 46 -11.20 -0.24 -18.43
CA PHE A 46 -10.59 -1.45 -18.99
C PHE A 46 -11.04 -2.65 -18.18
N THR A 47 -11.65 -3.60 -18.84
CA THR A 47 -12.02 -4.89 -18.25
C THR A 47 -11.12 -5.95 -18.88
N TYR A 48 -10.33 -6.61 -18.03
CA TYR A 48 -9.45 -7.68 -18.40
C TYR A 48 -10.22 -9.00 -18.54
N SER A 49 -9.74 -9.90 -19.36
CA SER A 49 -10.33 -11.23 -19.57
C SER A 49 -10.35 -12.12 -18.32
N ASN A 50 -9.57 -11.75 -17.30
CA ASN A 50 -9.54 -12.42 -15.99
C ASN A 50 -10.42 -11.72 -14.93
N ASP A 51 -11.37 -10.88 -15.37
CA ASP A 51 -12.31 -10.13 -14.54
C ASP A 51 -11.68 -9.03 -13.65
N ASN A 52 -10.39 -8.72 -13.82
CA ASN A 52 -9.84 -7.49 -13.25
C ASN A 52 -10.44 -6.28 -13.99
N GLN A 53 -10.54 -5.14 -13.30
CA GLN A 53 -11.05 -3.92 -13.92
C GLN A 53 -10.27 -2.69 -13.46
N TYR A 54 -9.96 -1.82 -14.41
CA TYR A 54 -9.50 -0.45 -14.12
C TYR A 54 -10.56 0.55 -14.58
N ILE A 55 -10.85 1.53 -13.74
CA ILE A 55 -11.72 2.68 -14.04
C ILE A 55 -10.96 3.93 -13.65
N GLY A 56 -10.65 4.81 -14.61
CA GLY A 56 -9.88 6.02 -14.31
C GLY A 56 -9.36 6.73 -15.53
N GLU A 57 -8.36 7.57 -15.28
CA GLU A 57 -7.72 8.37 -16.31
C GLU A 57 -6.67 7.58 -17.11
N TYR A 58 -6.59 7.84 -18.40
CA TYR A 58 -5.59 7.32 -19.32
C TYR A 58 -4.81 8.43 -19.98
N LYS A 59 -3.53 8.22 -20.20
CA LYS A 59 -2.66 9.05 -21.00
C LYS A 59 -1.72 8.17 -21.83
N GLU A 60 -1.81 8.30 -23.16
CA GLU A 60 -0.94 7.55 -24.08
C GLU A 60 -0.96 6.04 -23.78
N ASP A 61 -2.17 5.44 -23.77
CA ASP A 61 -2.46 4.03 -23.48
C ASP A 61 -2.20 3.54 -22.04
N LYS A 62 -1.66 4.39 -21.15
CA LYS A 62 -1.31 4.01 -19.78
C LYS A 62 -2.28 4.61 -18.78
N GLU A 63 -2.54 3.86 -17.70
CA GLU A 63 -3.25 4.38 -16.53
C GLU A 63 -2.49 5.58 -15.98
N HIS A 64 -3.20 6.66 -15.69
CA HIS A 64 -2.66 7.93 -15.24
C HIS A 64 -3.66 8.66 -14.34
N GLY A 65 -3.20 9.69 -13.60
CA GLY A 65 -4.10 10.50 -12.78
C GLY A 65 -4.80 9.69 -11.69
N LYS A 66 -6.09 9.88 -11.50
CA LYS A 66 -6.88 9.15 -10.50
C LYS A 66 -7.60 7.96 -11.12
N GLY A 67 -7.56 6.83 -10.42
CA GLY A 67 -8.26 5.61 -10.87
C GLY A 67 -8.48 4.58 -9.79
N THR A 68 -9.38 3.66 -10.09
CA THR A 68 -9.71 2.49 -9.27
C THR A 68 -9.34 1.22 -10.03
N PHE A 69 -8.57 0.36 -9.41
CA PHE A 69 -8.31 -1.00 -9.90
C PHE A 69 -8.98 -2.00 -8.98
N THR A 70 -9.83 -2.84 -9.53
CA THR A 70 -10.49 -3.93 -8.82
C THR A 70 -9.95 -5.25 -9.36
N TYR A 71 -9.40 -6.07 -8.50
CA TYR A 71 -8.93 -7.40 -8.81
C TYR A 71 -10.07 -8.41 -8.75
N SER A 72 -9.98 -9.47 -9.52
CA SER A 72 -10.98 -10.55 -9.54
C SER A 72 -11.13 -11.28 -8.20
N ASN A 73 -10.10 -11.23 -7.34
CA ASN A 73 -10.15 -11.76 -5.98
C ASN A 73 -10.86 -10.84 -4.97
N GLY A 74 -11.31 -9.65 -5.40
CA GLY A 74 -11.97 -8.66 -4.57
C GLY A 74 -11.05 -7.62 -3.93
N ASP A 75 -9.73 -7.70 -4.12
CA ASP A 75 -8.84 -6.61 -3.72
C ASP A 75 -9.15 -5.36 -4.53
N GLN A 76 -8.94 -4.18 -3.94
CA GLN A 76 -9.17 -2.92 -4.63
C GLN A 76 -8.08 -1.90 -4.29
N TYR A 77 -7.64 -1.18 -5.31
CA TYR A 77 -6.83 0.02 -5.16
C TYR A 77 -7.62 1.24 -5.66
N ILE A 78 -7.62 2.30 -4.89
CA ILE A 78 -8.16 3.60 -5.26
C ILE A 78 -7.07 4.64 -5.00
N GLY A 79 -6.63 5.37 -6.02
CA GLY A 79 -5.56 6.34 -5.82
C GLY A 79 -4.99 6.91 -7.10
N GLU A 80 -3.77 7.42 -6.98
CA GLU A 80 -3.04 8.06 -8.06
C GLU A 80 -2.22 7.04 -8.85
N TRP A 81 -2.09 7.31 -10.15
CA TRP A 81 -1.42 6.48 -11.13
C TRP A 81 -0.45 7.29 -11.96
N GLU A 82 0.67 6.73 -12.26
CA GLU A 82 1.63 7.29 -13.19
C GLU A 82 2.26 6.20 -14.05
N ASN A 83 2.11 6.35 -15.38
CA ASN A 83 2.67 5.41 -16.35
C ASN A 83 2.30 3.94 -16.13
N GLY A 84 1.04 3.67 -15.75
CA GLY A 84 0.53 2.31 -15.52
C GLY A 84 0.90 1.71 -14.16
N LYS A 85 1.37 2.53 -13.21
CA LYS A 85 1.75 2.09 -11.87
C LYS A 85 1.05 2.91 -10.80
N TYR A 86 0.78 2.30 -9.65
CA TYR A 86 0.37 3.03 -8.44
C TYR A 86 1.47 4.00 -8.04
N ASN A 87 1.12 5.27 -7.90
CA ASN A 87 2.09 6.32 -7.56
C ASN A 87 1.34 7.47 -6.86
N GLY A 88 1.95 8.11 -5.85
CA GLY A 88 1.27 9.15 -5.06
C GLY A 88 0.37 8.58 -3.97
N GLN A 89 -0.70 9.30 -3.63
CA GLN A 89 -1.61 8.90 -2.55
C GLN A 89 -2.61 7.85 -3.01
N GLY A 90 -2.83 6.83 -2.18
CA GLY A 90 -3.79 5.79 -2.50
C GLY A 90 -4.22 4.93 -1.31
N ALA A 91 -5.29 4.19 -1.52
CA ALA A 91 -5.84 3.24 -0.57
C ALA A 91 -5.94 1.85 -1.21
N PHE A 92 -5.42 0.85 -0.53
CA PHE A 92 -5.68 -0.56 -0.81
C PHE A 92 -6.68 -1.12 0.19
N THR A 93 -7.67 -1.83 -0.29
CA THR A 93 -8.54 -2.69 0.50
C THR A 93 -8.36 -4.11 0.00
N TYR A 94 -7.92 -5.00 0.87
CA TYR A 94 -7.70 -6.40 0.54
C TYR A 94 -8.95 -7.23 0.84
N SER A 95 -9.15 -8.27 0.08
CA SER A 95 -10.27 -9.21 0.24
C SER A 95 -10.24 -9.95 1.58
N ASN A 96 -9.07 -10.03 2.22
CA ASN A 96 -8.93 -10.57 3.58
C ASN A 96 -9.34 -9.57 4.68
N GLY A 97 -9.69 -8.31 4.31
CA GLY A 97 -10.10 -7.25 5.23
C GLY A 97 -8.98 -6.31 5.67
N ASP A 98 -7.72 -6.57 5.32
CA ASP A 98 -6.63 -5.64 5.57
C ASP A 98 -6.81 -4.37 4.74
N GLN A 99 -6.25 -3.25 5.20
CA GLN A 99 -6.29 -1.97 4.48
C GLN A 99 -4.94 -1.25 4.56
N TYR A 100 -4.57 -0.58 3.50
CA TYR A 100 -3.47 0.38 3.48
C TYR A 100 -3.99 1.74 3.01
N LEU A 101 -3.53 2.80 3.66
CA LEU A 101 -3.77 4.18 3.25
C LEU A 101 -2.45 4.94 3.36
N GLY A 102 -1.97 5.51 2.27
CA GLY A 102 -0.70 6.25 2.28
C GLY A 102 -0.09 6.46 0.91
N GLU A 103 1.19 6.77 0.93
CA GLU A 103 1.96 7.01 -0.29
C GLU A 103 2.42 5.72 -0.95
N LEU A 104 2.41 5.71 -2.28
CA LEU A 104 2.95 4.65 -3.12
C LEU A 104 3.96 5.24 -4.10
N LYS A 105 4.93 4.43 -4.46
CA LYS A 105 5.89 4.73 -5.51
C LYS A 105 6.20 3.47 -6.30
N ASP A 106 6.07 3.55 -7.62
CA ASP A 106 6.31 2.42 -8.53
C ASP A 106 5.57 1.13 -8.12
N GLY A 107 4.33 1.26 -7.62
CA GLY A 107 3.49 0.13 -7.21
C GLY A 107 3.79 -0.43 -5.81
N LYS A 108 4.64 0.22 -5.01
CA LYS A 108 5.00 -0.22 -3.65
C LYS A 108 4.67 0.85 -2.62
N TYR A 109 4.32 0.44 -1.40
CA TYR A 109 4.21 1.37 -0.26
C TYR A 109 5.53 2.09 -0.07
N ASN A 110 5.46 3.40 0.05
CA ASN A 110 6.62 4.28 0.19
C ASN A 110 6.19 5.56 0.93
N GLY A 111 7.14 6.29 1.54
CA GLY A 111 6.79 7.49 2.30
C GLY A 111 5.98 7.17 3.55
N TYR A 112 4.99 7.99 3.88
CA TYR A 112 4.19 7.80 5.10
C TYR A 112 2.87 7.09 4.79
N GLY A 113 2.50 6.11 5.62
CA GLY A 113 1.24 5.37 5.45
C GLY A 113 0.81 4.58 6.67
N THR A 114 -0.45 4.18 6.63
CA THR A 114 -1.11 3.37 7.65
C THR A 114 -1.52 2.02 7.06
N TYR A 115 -1.13 0.93 7.72
CA TYR A 115 -1.64 -0.41 7.43
C TYR A 115 -2.49 -0.90 8.60
N SER A 116 -3.75 -1.21 8.34
CA SER A 116 -4.70 -1.75 9.31
C SER A 116 -4.94 -3.23 8.99
N TYR A 117 -4.62 -4.09 9.93
CA TYR A 117 -4.81 -5.53 9.79
C TYR A 117 -6.23 -5.92 10.24
N LEU A 118 -6.80 -6.94 9.63
CA LEU A 118 -8.12 -7.48 10.01
C LEU A 118 -8.19 -7.89 11.49
N ASN A 119 -7.08 -8.36 12.06
CA ASN A 119 -7.00 -8.75 13.47
C ASN A 119 -7.06 -7.57 14.46
N GLY A 120 -7.14 -6.33 13.97
CA GLY A 120 -7.17 -5.10 14.75
C GLY A 120 -5.80 -4.49 15.05
N ASP A 121 -4.70 -5.12 14.64
CA ASP A 121 -3.38 -4.49 14.69
C ASP A 121 -3.31 -3.32 13.68
N LYS A 122 -2.44 -2.35 13.96
CA LYS A 122 -2.22 -1.21 13.07
C LYS A 122 -0.76 -0.80 13.08
N TYR A 123 -0.20 -0.57 11.88
CA TYR A 123 1.07 0.14 11.72
C TYR A 123 0.81 1.52 11.11
N GLU A 124 1.43 2.54 11.65
CA GLU A 124 1.41 3.91 11.15
C GLU A 124 2.82 4.47 11.17
N GLY A 125 3.37 4.83 10.02
CA GLY A 125 4.75 5.29 9.95
C GLY A 125 5.31 5.30 8.54
N GLU A 126 6.65 5.33 8.49
CA GLU A 126 7.40 5.37 7.25
C GLU A 126 7.49 3.99 6.59
N TRP A 127 7.46 3.99 5.26
CA TRP A 127 7.54 2.83 4.39
C TRP A 127 8.65 3.03 3.36
N GLU A 128 9.38 1.99 3.08
CA GLU A 128 10.34 1.95 1.98
C GLU A 128 10.22 0.62 1.23
N ASN A 129 9.95 0.71 -0.08
CA ASN A 129 9.83 -0.46 -0.96
C ASN A 129 8.86 -1.56 -0.46
N GLY A 130 7.73 -1.16 0.15
CA GLY A 130 6.71 -2.06 0.67
C GLY A 130 7.00 -2.61 2.07
N GLN A 131 8.02 -2.10 2.76
CA GLN A 131 8.42 -2.53 4.10
C GLN A 131 8.39 -1.38 5.11
N ASN A 132 8.01 -1.67 6.35
CA ASN A 132 8.11 -0.71 7.45
C ASN A 132 9.56 -0.28 7.61
N HIS A 133 9.77 1.03 7.61
CA HIS A 133 11.09 1.65 7.71
C HIS A 133 11.03 2.91 8.58
N GLY A 134 12.19 3.54 8.90
CA GLY A 134 12.23 4.82 9.61
C GLY A 134 11.47 4.83 10.93
N GLN A 135 10.70 5.88 11.16
CA GLN A 135 9.89 6.02 12.37
C GLN A 135 8.47 5.46 12.16
N GLY A 136 7.98 4.75 13.18
CA GLY A 136 6.61 4.22 13.10
C GLY A 136 6.06 3.76 14.44
N THR A 137 4.74 3.70 14.49
CA THR A 137 3.94 3.21 15.61
C THR A 137 3.25 1.92 15.20
N TYR A 138 3.42 0.87 15.99
CA TYR A 138 2.63 -0.34 15.87
C TYR A 138 1.72 -0.47 17.08
N SER A 139 0.42 -0.44 16.83
CA SER A 139 -0.61 -0.63 17.84
C SER A 139 -1.18 -2.04 17.71
N TYR A 140 -1.07 -2.83 18.75
CA TYR A 140 -1.61 -4.18 18.79
C TYR A 140 -3.09 -4.17 19.15
N ALA A 141 -3.87 -5.07 18.62
CA ALA A 141 -5.28 -5.28 19.00
C ALA A 141 -5.45 -5.53 20.51
N SER A 142 -4.42 -6.08 21.16
CA SER A 142 -4.37 -6.24 22.62
C SER A 142 -4.28 -4.94 23.41
N GLY A 143 -4.06 -3.79 22.71
CA GLY A 143 -3.85 -2.47 23.31
C GLY A 143 -2.38 -2.15 23.65
N ASN A 144 -1.45 -3.09 23.49
CA ASN A 144 -0.02 -2.76 23.57
C ASN A 144 0.38 -1.84 22.41
N GLN A 145 1.47 -1.08 22.58
CA GLN A 145 1.96 -0.19 21.55
C GLN A 145 3.49 -0.19 21.49
N TYR A 146 4.03 -0.14 20.29
CA TYR A 146 5.43 0.16 20.04
C TYR A 146 5.56 1.45 19.24
N VAL A 147 6.38 2.35 19.69
CA VAL A 147 6.76 3.59 18.98
C VAL A 147 8.27 3.62 18.85
N GLY A 148 8.80 3.69 17.64
CA GLY A 148 10.26 3.69 17.46
C GLY A 148 10.71 3.47 16.03
N GLN A 149 11.98 3.09 15.91
CA GLN A 149 12.62 2.86 14.63
C GLN A 149 12.30 1.48 14.07
N TRP A 150 12.16 1.43 12.74
CA TRP A 150 11.88 0.24 11.96
C TRP A 150 12.89 0.08 10.84
N LYS A 151 13.24 -1.14 10.53
CA LYS A 151 14.05 -1.49 9.36
C LYS A 151 13.63 -2.86 8.83
N TYR A 152 13.22 -2.89 7.55
CA TYR A 152 12.81 -4.12 6.86
C TYR A 152 11.75 -4.92 7.67
N ASN A 153 10.66 -4.24 8.06
CA ASN A 153 9.56 -4.77 8.88
C ASN A 153 9.95 -5.17 10.33
N ASN A 154 11.18 -4.94 10.76
CA ASN A 154 11.63 -5.25 12.12
C ASN A 154 11.78 -3.98 12.95
N LYS A 155 11.35 -4.06 14.22
CA LYS A 155 11.70 -3.05 15.22
C LYS A 155 13.21 -2.99 15.36
N HIS A 156 13.77 -1.79 15.29
CA HIS A 156 15.21 -1.59 15.18
C HIS A 156 15.70 -0.42 16.05
N ARG A 157 16.90 -0.56 16.63
CA ARG A 157 17.53 0.47 17.47
C ARG A 157 16.63 0.93 18.62
N GLN A 158 16.34 2.26 18.67
CA GLN A 158 15.62 2.88 19.79
C GLN A 158 14.11 2.83 19.60
N GLY A 159 13.41 2.51 20.69
CA GLY A 159 11.96 2.55 20.72
C GLY A 159 11.39 2.42 22.12
N THR A 160 10.10 2.74 22.20
CA THR A 160 9.29 2.63 23.41
C THR A 160 8.24 1.54 23.17
N PHE A 161 8.18 0.57 24.08
CA PHE A 161 7.10 -0.41 24.12
C PHE A 161 6.24 -0.14 25.36
N THR A 162 4.95 0.13 25.16
CA THR A 162 3.99 0.38 26.23
C THR A 162 3.03 -0.80 26.30
N TYR A 163 2.91 -1.39 27.48
CA TYR A 163 2.02 -2.51 27.76
C TYR A 163 0.69 -2.03 28.33
N THR A 164 -0.37 -2.77 28.09
CA THR A 164 -1.72 -2.47 28.61
C THR A 164 -1.81 -2.45 30.13
N ASN A 165 -0.92 -3.18 30.81
CA ASN A 165 -0.83 -3.18 32.28
C ASN A 165 -0.09 -1.97 32.86
N GLY A 166 0.29 -1.00 32.02
CA GLY A 166 1.00 0.22 32.42
C GLY A 166 2.53 0.09 32.48
N ASN A 167 3.09 -1.10 32.24
CA ASN A 167 4.53 -1.23 32.12
C ASN A 167 5.04 -0.56 30.85
N GLN A 168 6.29 -0.10 30.86
CA GLN A 168 6.92 0.50 29.71
C GLN A 168 8.39 0.09 29.59
N TYR A 169 8.83 -0.20 28.39
CA TYR A 169 10.24 -0.32 28.05
C TYR A 169 10.65 0.85 27.13
N LEU A 170 11.75 1.49 27.45
CA LEU A 170 12.42 2.49 26.63
C LEU A 170 13.88 2.08 26.44
N GLY A 171 14.28 1.76 25.23
CA GLY A 171 15.66 1.33 25.01
C GLY A 171 15.92 0.78 23.63
N GLN A 172 17.07 0.11 23.53
CA GLN A 172 17.50 -0.50 22.28
C GLN A 172 16.76 -1.81 21.99
N ILE A 173 16.43 -2.00 20.71
CA ILE A 173 15.78 -3.20 20.20
C ILE A 173 16.61 -3.74 19.03
N LYS A 174 16.85 -5.04 19.04
CA LYS A 174 17.48 -5.78 17.97
C LYS A 174 16.66 -7.03 17.68
N ASP A 175 16.33 -7.23 16.41
CA ASP A 175 15.55 -8.39 15.94
C ASP A 175 14.25 -8.61 16.75
N GLY A 176 13.55 -7.51 17.07
CA GLY A 176 12.30 -7.50 17.83
C GLY A 176 12.43 -7.74 19.35
N LYS A 177 13.65 -7.90 19.88
CA LYS A 177 13.93 -8.15 21.30
C LYS A 177 14.64 -6.96 21.94
N TYR A 178 14.41 -6.75 23.24
CA TYR A 178 15.18 -5.79 24.03
C TYR A 178 16.66 -6.19 24.05
N ASN A 179 17.53 -5.24 23.75
CA ASN A 179 18.96 -5.49 23.61
C ASN A 179 19.74 -4.21 23.93
N GLY A 180 20.94 -4.30 24.52
CA GLY A 180 21.74 -3.15 24.90
C GLY A 180 21.13 -2.36 26.05
N GLN A 181 21.37 -1.06 26.10
CA GLN A 181 20.90 -0.21 27.19
C GLN A 181 19.39 0.09 27.09
N GLY A 182 18.69 -0.03 28.23
CA GLY A 182 17.27 0.26 28.31
C GLY A 182 16.75 0.44 29.72
N THR A 183 15.60 1.10 29.81
CA THR A 183 14.85 1.30 31.06
C THR A 183 13.53 0.56 30.95
N PHE A 184 13.25 -0.29 31.91
CA PHE A 184 11.92 -0.89 32.09
C PHE A 184 11.27 -0.24 33.32
N THR A 185 10.13 0.40 33.12
CA THR A 185 9.32 1.00 34.17
C THR A 185 8.11 0.12 34.43
N TYR A 186 7.96 -0.34 35.63
CA TYR A 186 6.81 -1.11 36.08
C TYR A 186 5.62 -0.19 36.37
N SER A 187 4.41 -0.71 36.34
CA SER A 187 3.18 0.03 36.59
C SER A 187 3.08 0.63 38.01
N ASN A 188 3.81 0.06 38.97
CA ASN A 188 3.93 0.58 40.33
C ASN A 188 4.98 1.70 40.48
N GLY A 189 5.68 2.07 39.39
CA GLY A 189 6.71 3.10 39.34
C GLY A 189 8.13 2.61 39.56
N ASP A 190 8.34 1.36 39.92
CA ASP A 190 9.68 0.78 40.02
C ASP A 190 10.36 0.76 38.64
N GLN A 191 11.69 0.85 38.64
CA GLN A 191 12.45 0.85 37.40
C GLN A 191 13.63 -0.10 37.45
N TYR A 192 13.87 -0.77 36.33
CA TYR A 192 15.15 -1.38 36.02
C TYR A 192 15.84 -0.56 34.93
N ILE A 193 17.04 -0.09 35.19
CA ILE A 193 17.88 0.64 34.24
C ILE A 193 19.15 -0.17 34.06
N GLY A 194 19.42 -0.67 32.86
CA GLY A 194 20.59 -1.50 32.66
C GLY A 194 20.68 -2.12 31.28
N GLU A 195 21.52 -3.15 31.19
CA GLU A 195 21.77 -3.88 29.96
C GLU A 195 20.73 -4.98 29.76
N TRP A 196 20.32 -5.15 28.50
CA TRP A 196 19.37 -6.15 28.04
C TRP A 196 20.01 -7.05 27.00
N LYS A 197 19.72 -8.32 27.04
CA LYS A 197 20.16 -9.30 26.04
C LYS A 197 19.04 -10.27 25.75
N ASP A 198 18.66 -10.38 24.47
CA ASP A 198 17.62 -11.28 23.97
C ASP A 198 16.28 -11.17 24.70
N GLY A 199 15.91 -9.96 25.16
CA GLY A 199 14.66 -9.66 25.86
C GLY A 199 14.74 -9.83 27.39
N GLN A 200 15.87 -10.21 27.96
CA GLN A 200 16.08 -10.37 29.38
C GLN A 200 17.04 -9.31 29.94
N ASN A 201 16.79 -8.85 31.17
CA ASN A 201 17.71 -7.99 31.87
C ASN A 201 19.01 -8.77 32.19
N HIS A 202 20.14 -8.11 31.97
CA HIS A 202 21.46 -8.71 32.09
C HIS A 202 22.34 -7.79 32.93
N GLY A 203 22.46 -8.10 34.22
CA GLY A 203 23.26 -7.29 35.13
C GLY A 203 23.49 -7.98 36.44
#